data_9f04748b3b840b577e2350af9e9fff6b
#
_entry.id   9f04748b3b840b577e2350af9e9fff6b
#
_cell.length_a   1.000
_cell.length_b   1.000
_cell.length_c   1.000
_cell.angle_alpha   90.00
_cell.angle_beta   90.00
_cell.angle_gamma   90.00
#
_symmetry.space_group_name_H-M   'P 1'
#
loop_
_entity.id
_entity.type
_entity.pdbx_description
1 polymer ?
#
loop_
_entity_poly.entity_id
_entity_poly.type
_entity_poly.pdbx_seq_one_letter_code
_entity_poly.pdbx_strand_id
1 'polypeptide(L)'
;MQITIKNLCPHDVNVKDANGKIWTIKPESIPARVDTDFSPVFYIGAIGVFRRSLNGTTNLPPVTDGTMYIVSRQVANYDSDRKDLLVPTKTWEENGISYCCGLEIL
;
A
#
# COMPACT_ATOMS: atom_id res chain seq x y z
N MET A 1 4.70 21.54 12.40
CA MET A 1 5.38 20.24 12.34
C MET A 1 5.50 19.80 10.89
N GLN A 2 6.67 19.36 10.50
CA GLN A 2 6.91 18.90 9.15
C GLN A 2 6.78 17.37 9.11
N ILE A 3 6.00 16.87 8.15
CA ILE A 3 5.78 15.43 8.00
C ILE A 3 6.51 14.96 6.74
N THR A 4 7.29 13.90 6.87
CA THR A 4 7.94 13.23 5.75
C THR A 4 7.05 12.08 5.30
N ILE A 5 6.82 11.97 4.01
CA ILE A 5 6.04 10.86 3.42
C ILE A 5 7.00 9.99 2.62
N LYS A 6 7.03 8.70 2.92
CA LYS A 6 7.82 7.71 2.19
C LYS A 6 6.90 6.73 1.49
N ASN A 7 7.19 6.44 0.22
CA ASN A 7 6.39 5.54 -0.60
C ASN A 7 6.97 4.13 -0.52
N LEU A 8 6.25 3.22 0.11
CA LEU A 8 6.62 1.82 0.22
C LEU A 8 5.85 0.92 -0.74
N CYS A 9 5.18 1.52 -1.73
CA CYS A 9 4.61 0.78 -2.85
C CYS A 9 5.70 0.51 -3.89
N PRO A 10 5.52 -0.48 -4.77
CA PRO A 10 6.53 -0.80 -5.78
C PRO A 10 6.52 0.12 -7.01
N HIS A 11 5.71 1.18 -7.00
CA HIS A 11 5.55 2.09 -8.14
C HIS A 11 5.44 3.53 -7.64
N ASP A 12 5.59 4.50 -8.56
CA ASP A 12 5.35 5.91 -8.26
C ASP A 12 3.92 6.12 -7.78
N VAL A 13 3.74 7.05 -6.84
CA VAL A 13 2.42 7.51 -6.40
C VAL A 13 2.25 8.95 -6.84
N ASN A 14 1.30 9.20 -7.75
CA ASN A 14 1.01 10.53 -8.30
C ASN A 14 -0.22 11.09 -7.60
N VAL A 15 -0.03 12.15 -6.83
CA VAL A 15 -1.08 12.76 -6.01
C VAL A 15 -1.39 14.15 -6.54
N LYS A 16 -2.66 14.38 -6.89
CA LYS A 16 -3.14 15.72 -7.25
C LYS A 16 -3.60 16.42 -5.98
N ASP A 17 -2.97 17.54 -5.64
CA ASP A 17 -3.31 18.27 -4.43
C ASP A 17 -4.55 19.16 -4.61
N ALA A 18 -4.93 19.89 -3.55
CA ALA A 18 -6.11 20.74 -3.56
C ALA A 18 -5.99 21.89 -4.54
N ASN A 19 -4.78 22.24 -4.98
CA ASN A 19 -4.52 23.32 -5.93
C ASN A 19 -4.37 22.83 -7.37
N GLY A 20 -4.57 21.51 -7.60
CA GLY A 20 -4.47 20.91 -8.91
C GLY A 20 -3.05 20.53 -9.32
N LYS A 21 -2.07 20.69 -8.45
CA LYS A 21 -0.69 20.30 -8.73
C LYS A 21 -0.50 18.80 -8.53
N ILE A 22 0.22 18.17 -9.44
CA ILE A 22 0.56 16.74 -9.33
C ILE A 22 1.92 16.60 -8.65
N TRP A 23 1.93 15.84 -7.57
CA TRP A 23 3.16 15.44 -6.88
C TRP A 23 3.45 13.99 -7.21
N THR A 24 4.67 13.67 -7.59
CA THR A 24 5.09 12.29 -7.81
C THR A 24 6.00 11.88 -6.66
N ILE A 25 5.56 10.88 -5.90
CA ILE A 25 6.31 10.36 -4.77
C ILE A 25 6.94 9.05 -5.21
N LYS A 26 8.26 9.06 -5.36
CA LYS A 26 9.01 7.90 -5.85
C LYS A 26 9.05 6.80 -4.80
N PRO A 27 9.06 5.52 -5.22
CA PRO A 27 9.13 4.42 -4.27
C PRO A 27 10.50 4.37 -3.58
N GLU A 28 10.49 3.91 -2.32
CA GLU A 28 11.72 3.49 -1.65
C GLU A 28 12.25 2.22 -2.31
N SER A 29 13.50 1.86 -2.01
CA SER A 29 14.16 0.75 -2.72
C SER A 29 13.48 -0.60 -2.52
N ILE A 30 12.85 -0.82 -1.37
CA ILE A 30 12.20 -2.10 -1.04
C ILE A 30 10.77 -1.83 -0.60
N PRO A 31 9.75 -2.34 -1.32
CA PRO A 31 8.37 -2.12 -0.94
C PRO A 31 7.97 -2.94 0.29
N ALA A 32 7.04 -2.40 1.09
CA ALA A 32 6.41 -3.15 2.15
C ALA A 32 5.32 -4.06 1.56
N ARG A 33 5.16 -5.24 2.15
CA ARG A 33 4.16 -6.19 1.68
C ARG A 33 3.69 -7.07 2.82
N VAL A 34 2.54 -7.70 2.64
CA VAL A 34 2.04 -8.74 3.54
C VAL A 34 2.52 -10.08 3.00
N ASP A 35 3.16 -10.86 3.87
CA ASP A 35 3.56 -12.22 3.53
C ASP A 35 2.34 -13.12 3.53
N THR A 36 2.20 -13.92 2.49
CA THR A 36 1.04 -14.80 2.31
C THR A 36 1.49 -16.22 2.03
N ASP A 37 0.77 -17.16 2.62
CA ASP A 37 0.89 -18.59 2.32
C ASP A 37 -0.42 -19.10 1.74
N PHE A 38 -0.33 -20.13 0.90
CA PHE A 38 -1.49 -20.81 0.35
C PHE A 38 -1.48 -22.25 0.84
N SER A 39 -2.60 -22.69 1.42
CA SER A 39 -2.77 -24.07 1.88
C SER A 39 -3.87 -24.73 1.07
N PRO A 40 -3.65 -25.94 0.54
CA PRO A 40 -4.69 -26.63 -0.20
C PRO A 40 -5.83 -27.05 0.75
N VAL A 41 -7.07 -26.80 0.32
CA VAL A 41 -8.26 -27.17 1.08
C VAL A 41 -8.88 -28.44 0.49
N PHE A 42 -9.08 -28.45 -0.83
CA PHE A 42 -9.60 -29.62 -1.55
C PHE A 42 -9.32 -29.44 -3.05
N TYR A 43 -9.69 -30.46 -3.82
CA TYR A 43 -9.55 -30.45 -5.28
C TYR A 43 -10.90 -30.69 -5.92
N ILE A 44 -11.15 -29.99 -7.03
CA ILE A 44 -12.29 -30.26 -7.93
C ILE A 44 -11.67 -30.85 -9.19
N GLY A 45 -11.70 -32.17 -9.32
CA GLY A 45 -10.93 -32.85 -10.35
C GLY A 45 -9.45 -32.57 -10.15
N ALA A 46 -8.78 -32.01 -11.16
CA ALA A 46 -7.37 -31.61 -11.08
C ALA A 46 -7.18 -30.14 -10.65
N ILE A 47 -8.26 -29.44 -10.34
CA ILE A 47 -8.20 -28.04 -9.95
C ILE A 47 -8.03 -27.93 -8.44
N GLY A 48 -6.91 -27.35 -8.00
CA GLY A 48 -6.67 -27.09 -6.58
C GLY A 48 -7.47 -25.90 -6.08
N VAL A 49 -8.06 -26.05 -4.89
CA VAL A 49 -8.73 -24.95 -4.20
C VAL A 49 -7.96 -24.66 -2.91
N PHE A 50 -7.50 -23.42 -2.78
CA PHE A 50 -6.57 -23.02 -1.73
C PHE A 50 -7.18 -21.98 -0.81
N ARG A 51 -6.65 -21.91 0.40
CA ARG A 51 -6.93 -20.82 1.34
C ARG A 51 -5.66 -20.00 1.52
N ARG A 52 -5.82 -18.67 1.51
CA ARG A 52 -4.73 -17.74 1.77
C ARG A 52 -4.64 -17.46 3.27
N SER A 53 -3.43 -17.48 3.80
CA SER A 53 -3.13 -17.01 5.16
C SER A 53 -2.20 -15.81 5.09
N LEU A 54 -2.45 -14.81 5.93
CA LEU A 54 -1.60 -13.62 6.02
C LEU A 54 -0.68 -13.79 7.24
N ASN A 55 0.64 -13.74 7.02
CA ASN A 55 1.63 -14.13 8.04
C ASN A 55 2.52 -12.98 8.51
N GLY A 56 2.05 -11.75 8.44
CA GLY A 56 2.81 -10.60 8.90
C GLY A 56 3.22 -9.70 7.73
N THR A 57 3.89 -8.61 8.06
CA THR A 57 4.38 -7.65 7.07
C THR A 57 5.89 -7.71 6.98
N THR A 58 6.43 -7.47 5.78
CA THR A 58 7.86 -7.43 5.50
C THR A 58 8.21 -6.04 5.00
N ASN A 59 9.35 -5.52 5.46
CA ASN A 59 9.90 -4.21 5.06
C ASN A 59 9.04 -3.02 5.46
N LEU A 60 8.18 -3.18 6.46
CA LEU A 60 7.42 -2.07 7.03
C LEU A 60 8.20 -1.53 8.23
N PRO A 61 8.72 -0.29 8.15
CA PRO A 61 9.51 0.28 9.25
C PRO A 61 8.67 0.47 10.52
N PRO A 62 9.31 0.58 11.67
CA PRO A 62 8.59 0.92 12.90
C PRO A 62 8.01 2.33 12.82
N VAL A 63 7.02 2.59 13.65
CA VAL A 63 6.43 3.94 13.75
C VAL A 63 7.54 4.93 14.12
N THR A 64 7.65 6.00 13.34
CA THR A 64 8.68 7.03 13.51
C THR A 64 8.01 8.40 13.53
N ASP A 65 8.29 9.21 14.54
CA ASP A 65 7.72 10.54 14.66
C ASP A 65 8.00 11.38 13.40
N GLY A 66 6.97 12.04 12.90
CA GLY A 66 7.10 12.91 11.74
C GLY A 66 7.18 12.20 10.41
N THR A 67 7.05 10.88 10.37
CA THR A 67 7.11 10.10 9.14
C THR A 67 5.81 9.31 8.94
N MET A 68 5.27 9.37 7.73
CA MET A 68 4.12 8.55 7.31
C MET A 68 4.51 7.75 6.07
N TYR A 69 3.90 6.60 5.90
CA TYR A 69 4.26 5.66 4.85
C TYR A 69 3.06 5.39 3.95
N ILE A 70 3.28 5.50 2.63
CA ILE A 70 2.29 5.06 1.65
C ILE A 70 2.51 3.57 1.42
N VAL A 71 1.46 2.79 1.59
CA VAL A 71 1.49 1.34 1.46
C VAL A 71 0.32 0.86 0.62
N SER A 72 0.34 -0.41 0.22
CA SER A 72 -0.82 -1.02 -0.41
C SER A 72 -1.97 -1.14 0.59
N ARG A 73 -3.20 -1.20 0.07
CA ARG A 73 -4.39 -1.38 0.93
C ARG A 73 -4.29 -2.67 1.75
N GLN A 74 -3.70 -3.72 1.20
CA GLN A 74 -3.53 -4.99 1.92
C GLN A 74 -2.64 -4.82 3.16
N VAL A 75 -1.52 -4.08 3.03
CA VAL A 75 -0.63 -3.79 4.15
C VAL A 75 -1.35 -2.94 5.20
N ALA A 76 -2.05 -1.90 4.77
CA ALA A 76 -2.78 -1.01 5.69
C ALA A 76 -3.91 -1.75 6.42
N ASN A 77 -4.60 -2.65 5.75
CA ASN A 77 -5.65 -3.46 6.37
C ASN A 77 -5.07 -4.46 7.38
N TYR A 78 -3.93 -5.04 7.07
CA TYR A 78 -3.30 -6.00 7.97
C TYR A 78 -2.83 -5.36 9.28
N ASP A 79 -2.23 -4.16 9.19
CA ASP A 79 -1.76 -3.38 10.34
C ASP A 79 -2.67 -2.18 10.61
N SER A 80 -3.98 -2.39 10.63
CA SER A 80 -4.99 -1.33 10.69
C SER A 80 -4.98 -0.51 11.99
N ASP A 81 -4.29 -0.96 13.01
CA ASP A 81 -4.10 -0.20 14.25
C ASP A 81 -3.02 0.89 14.14
N ARG A 82 -2.20 0.85 13.09
CA ARG A 82 -1.20 1.89 12.85
C ARG A 82 -1.87 3.12 12.22
N LYS A 83 -1.49 4.31 12.69
CA LYS A 83 -2.05 5.58 12.22
C LYS A 83 -1.12 6.33 11.27
N ASP A 84 0.04 5.76 10.98
CA ASP A 84 1.05 6.36 10.09
C ASP A 84 1.05 5.75 8.69
N LEU A 85 0.07 4.90 8.37
CA LEU A 85 -0.05 4.26 7.06
C LEU A 85 -1.08 5.00 6.21
N LEU A 86 -0.68 5.29 4.96
CA LEU A 86 -1.50 6.02 4.00
C LEU A 86 -1.73 5.15 2.76
N VAL A 87 -2.93 5.23 2.22
CA VAL A 87 -3.30 4.52 1.00
C VAL A 87 -3.83 5.54 -0.01
N PRO A 88 -3.42 5.47 -1.30
CA PRO A 88 -3.99 6.34 -2.32
C PRO A 88 -5.52 6.20 -2.39
N THR A 89 -6.22 7.32 -2.46
CA THR A 89 -7.68 7.35 -2.52
C THR A 89 -8.15 8.22 -3.68
N LYS A 90 -9.41 8.03 -4.11
CA LYS A 90 -10.02 8.76 -5.24
C LYS A 90 -9.13 8.65 -6.47
N THR A 91 -8.85 7.40 -6.86
CA THR A 91 -7.91 7.11 -7.94
C THR A 91 -8.58 7.18 -9.31
N TRP A 92 -7.78 7.55 -10.32
CA TRP A 92 -8.18 7.45 -11.72
C TRP A 92 -6.95 7.11 -12.55
N GLU A 93 -7.19 6.72 -13.80
CA GLU A 93 -6.14 6.41 -14.74
C GLU A 93 -6.27 7.27 -15.98
N GLU A 94 -5.16 7.79 -16.47
CA GLU A 94 -5.11 8.63 -17.65
C GLU A 94 -3.85 8.29 -18.43
N ASN A 95 -4.01 7.94 -19.71
CA ASN A 95 -2.89 7.56 -20.58
C ASN A 95 -1.99 6.46 -20.00
N GLY A 96 -2.59 5.49 -19.29
CA GLY A 96 -1.86 4.39 -18.68
C GLY A 96 -1.15 4.73 -17.37
N ILE A 97 -1.32 5.95 -16.87
CA ILE A 97 -0.72 6.40 -15.62
C ILE A 97 -1.81 6.53 -14.55
N SER A 98 -1.55 5.97 -13.36
CA SER A 98 -2.48 6.05 -12.24
C SER A 98 -2.22 7.27 -11.40
N TYR A 99 -3.30 7.96 -11.03
CA TYR A 99 -3.27 9.16 -10.19
C TYR A 99 -4.24 8.98 -9.03
N CYS A 100 -4.04 9.77 -7.98
CA CYS A 100 -5.01 9.86 -6.88
C CYS A 100 -5.21 11.32 -6.48
N CYS A 101 -6.36 11.61 -5.87
CA CYS A 101 -6.67 12.97 -5.38
C CYS A 101 -6.36 13.14 -3.89
N GLY A 102 -5.75 12.16 -3.27
CA GLY A 102 -5.41 12.23 -1.86
C GLY A 102 -4.93 10.91 -1.31
N LEU A 103 -4.61 10.93 -0.04
CA LEU A 103 -4.14 9.78 0.72
C LEU A 103 -5.08 9.57 1.90
N GLU A 104 -5.34 8.32 2.22
CA GLU A 104 -6.37 7.95 3.19
C GLU A 104 -5.74 7.14 4.32
N ILE A 105 -6.21 7.39 5.56
CA ILE A 105 -5.92 6.54 6.71
C ILE A 105 -7.11 5.58 6.88
N LEU A 106 -6.82 4.30 6.93
CA LEU A 106 -7.88 3.28 7.07
C LEU A 106 -8.35 3.14 8.52
#